data_91e605bbd71c01e7b86c58864095d4fe
#
_entry.id   91e605bbd71c01e7b86c58864095d4fe
#
_cell.length_a   1.000
_cell.length_b   1.000
_cell.length_c   1.000
_cell.angle_alpha   90.00
_cell.angle_beta   90.00
_cell.angle_gamma   90.00
#
_symmetry.space_group_name_H-M   'P 1'
#
loop_
_entity.id
_entity.type
_entity.pdbx_description
1 polymer ?
#
loop_
_entity_poly.entity_id
_entity_poly.type
_entity_poly.pdbx_seq_one_letter_code
_entity_poly.pdbx_strand_id
1 'polypeptide(L)'
;MRKLLLYLTICFIFGCKSTQTLASKSGLNSKLKAKQIIKSHNKQKSNFTTLQSRLKIELVEGTKSQIHTVTLRIERGQTIWINAFLNMVRIKITPEKVQMYNKLDRTYFDGDFSLINDFLGVELKFSHIENLLLGDAIFSHKFNALKQQQHPISYALTPKQQNRLFDVLYLI
;
A
#
# COMPACT_ATOMS: atom_id res chain seq x y z
N MET A 1 31.41 -43.59 16.21
CA MET A 1 31.39 -42.72 15.03
C MET A 1 30.16 -42.95 14.12
N ARG A 2 29.80 -44.20 13.72
CA ARG A 2 28.60 -44.48 12.86
C ARG A 2 27.27 -43.99 13.45
N LYS A 3 27.05 -44.08 14.77
CA LYS A 3 25.79 -43.60 15.42
C LYS A 3 25.70 -42.08 15.47
N LEU A 4 26.84 -41.36 15.59
CA LEU A 4 26.88 -39.92 15.58
C LEU A 4 26.51 -39.33 14.18
N LEU A 5 26.99 -40.01 13.14
CA LEU A 5 26.69 -39.62 11.74
C LEU A 5 25.20 -39.81 11.41
N LEU A 6 24.55 -40.81 12.01
CA LEU A 6 23.14 -41.11 11.82
C LEU A 6 22.22 -40.05 12.50
N TYR A 7 22.64 -39.52 13.67
CA TYR A 7 21.93 -38.41 14.32
C TYR A 7 22.09 -37.10 13.57
N LEU A 8 23.25 -36.86 12.95
CA LEU A 8 23.52 -35.65 12.16
C LEU A 8 22.65 -35.59 10.89
N THR A 9 22.43 -36.76 10.24
CA THR A 9 21.59 -36.83 9.04
C THR A 9 20.08 -36.65 9.35
N ILE A 10 19.62 -37.07 10.53
CA ILE A 10 18.22 -36.90 10.94
C ILE A 10 17.87 -35.41 11.22
N CYS A 11 18.83 -34.61 11.72
CA CYS A 11 18.61 -33.18 11.96
C CYS A 11 18.44 -32.35 10.67
N PHE A 12 18.90 -32.82 9.52
CA PHE A 12 18.75 -32.11 8.24
C PHE A 12 17.37 -32.24 7.59
N ILE A 13 16.51 -33.16 8.08
CA ILE A 13 15.19 -33.41 7.46
C ILE A 13 14.11 -32.49 8.03
N PHE A 14 14.35 -31.76 9.12
CA PHE A 14 13.39 -30.82 9.72
C PHE A 14 13.50 -29.38 9.18
N GLY A 15 14.17 -29.17 8.05
CA GLY A 15 14.31 -27.88 7.40
C GLY A 15 13.13 -27.52 6.53
N CYS A 16 12.57 -26.34 6.77
CA CYS A 16 11.65 -25.55 5.97
C CYS A 16 10.19 -26.04 5.91
N LYS A 17 9.39 -25.55 6.85
CA LYS A 17 8.01 -25.19 6.53
C LYS A 17 8.07 -24.07 5.49
N SER A 18 7.84 -24.41 4.24
CA SER A 18 7.53 -23.46 3.19
C SER A 18 6.42 -22.55 3.69
N THR A 19 6.68 -21.26 3.85
CA THR A 19 5.66 -20.24 3.99
C THR A 19 4.78 -20.33 2.75
N GLN A 20 3.59 -20.89 2.89
CA GLN A 20 2.59 -20.84 1.85
C GLN A 20 2.30 -19.36 1.59
N THR A 21 2.78 -18.85 0.47
CA THR A 21 2.29 -17.60 -0.09
C THR A 21 0.78 -17.72 -0.20
N LEU A 22 0.07 -16.73 0.31
CA LEU A 22 -1.40 -16.60 0.32
C LEU A 22 -2.04 -16.47 -1.07
N ALA A 23 -1.39 -16.94 -2.11
CA ALA A 23 -2.06 -17.32 -3.36
C ALA A 23 -2.76 -18.65 -3.14
N SER A 24 -3.69 -18.68 -2.19
CA SER A 24 -4.47 -19.88 -1.90
C SER A 24 -5.41 -20.15 -3.06
N LYS A 25 -5.23 -21.30 -3.68
CA LYS A 25 -6.21 -21.96 -4.57
C LYS A 25 -7.53 -22.33 -3.86
N SER A 26 -7.84 -21.79 -2.70
CA SER A 26 -9.14 -21.92 -2.06
C SER A 26 -10.06 -20.87 -2.69
N GLY A 27 -10.99 -21.31 -3.49
CA GLY A 27 -11.96 -20.45 -4.16
C GLY A 27 -12.57 -19.43 -3.17
N LEU A 28 -12.79 -18.21 -3.65
CA LEU A 28 -13.40 -17.14 -2.88
C LEU A 28 -14.72 -17.60 -2.26
N ASN A 29 -14.87 -17.44 -0.96
CA ASN A 29 -16.12 -17.74 -0.28
C ASN A 29 -17.14 -16.62 -0.56
N SER A 30 -17.97 -16.80 -1.57
CA SER A 30 -18.99 -15.84 -1.98
C SER A 30 -20.04 -15.53 -0.91
N LYS A 31 -20.11 -16.34 0.17
CA LYS A 31 -21.05 -16.15 1.29
C LYS A 31 -20.55 -15.15 2.35
N LEU A 32 -19.29 -14.72 2.28
CA LEU A 32 -18.76 -13.75 3.24
C LEU A 32 -19.39 -12.38 3.02
N LYS A 33 -19.89 -11.78 4.10
CA LYS A 33 -20.41 -10.41 4.08
C LYS A 33 -19.26 -9.39 4.10
N ALA A 34 -19.45 -8.22 3.49
CA ALA A 34 -18.45 -7.13 3.47
C ALA A 34 -17.83 -6.85 4.85
N LYS A 35 -18.63 -6.87 5.92
CA LYS A 35 -18.13 -6.69 7.31
C LYS A 35 -17.11 -7.75 7.73
N GLN A 36 -17.28 -9.00 7.31
CA GLN A 36 -16.36 -10.09 7.65
C GLN A 36 -15.06 -9.96 6.88
N ILE A 37 -15.14 -9.61 5.60
CA ILE A 37 -13.99 -9.35 4.73
C ILE A 37 -13.14 -8.23 5.33
N ILE A 38 -13.75 -7.08 5.63
CA ILE A 38 -13.05 -5.93 6.20
C ILE A 38 -12.44 -6.27 7.58
N LYS A 39 -13.16 -7.02 8.42
CA LYS A 39 -12.62 -7.45 9.73
C LYS A 39 -11.39 -8.34 9.57
N SER A 40 -11.40 -9.26 8.60
CA SER A 40 -10.25 -10.12 8.30
C SER A 40 -9.08 -9.32 7.75
N HIS A 41 -9.33 -8.41 6.82
CA HIS A 41 -8.31 -7.51 6.27
C HIS A 41 -7.66 -6.65 7.36
N ASN A 42 -8.47 -6.03 8.22
CA ASN A 42 -7.95 -5.21 9.32
C ASN A 42 -7.11 -5.98 10.34
N LYS A 43 -7.34 -7.29 10.51
CA LYS A 43 -6.50 -8.14 11.37
C LYS A 43 -5.13 -8.41 10.77
N GLN A 44 -4.99 -8.29 9.45
CA GLN A 44 -3.73 -8.54 8.74
C GLN A 44 -2.91 -7.26 8.54
N LYS A 45 -3.43 -6.11 9.01
CA LYS A 45 -2.68 -4.85 8.93
C LYS A 45 -1.33 -4.98 9.63
N SER A 46 -0.30 -4.59 8.91
CA SER A 46 1.07 -4.60 9.44
C SER A 46 1.19 -3.62 10.60
N ASN A 47 1.71 -4.10 11.73
CA ASN A 47 2.01 -3.24 12.87
C ASN A 47 3.52 -2.94 12.86
N PHE A 48 3.88 -1.71 12.51
CA PHE A 48 5.25 -1.22 12.50
C PHE A 48 5.27 0.24 12.96
N THR A 49 6.39 0.68 13.49
CA THR A 49 6.66 2.09 13.79
C THR A 49 7.28 2.78 12.58
N THR A 50 8.23 2.10 11.95
CA THR A 50 8.93 2.61 10.76
C THR A 50 8.96 1.57 9.67
N LEU A 51 8.83 2.03 8.42
CA LEU A 51 8.96 1.21 7.22
C LEU A 51 9.98 1.85 6.28
N GLN A 52 10.86 1.04 5.71
CA GLN A 52 11.66 1.44 4.56
C GLN A 52 11.44 0.45 3.42
N SER A 53 11.15 0.97 2.24
CA SER A 53 10.93 0.16 1.05
C SER A 53 11.57 0.80 -0.17
N ARG A 54 11.84 -0.02 -1.19
CA ARG A 54 12.23 0.44 -2.52
C ARG A 54 11.14 0.05 -3.50
N LEU A 55 10.60 1.05 -4.19
CA LEU A 55 9.49 0.89 -5.12
C LEU A 55 9.96 1.19 -6.55
N LYS A 56 9.35 0.53 -7.52
CA LYS A 56 9.39 0.93 -8.93
C LYS A 56 8.09 1.63 -9.26
N ILE A 57 8.18 2.87 -9.72
CA ILE A 57 7.03 3.67 -10.16
C ILE A 57 7.12 3.80 -11.65
N GLU A 58 6.08 3.41 -12.35
CA GLU A 58 5.92 3.64 -13.78
C GLU A 58 5.07 4.89 -13.99
N LEU A 59 5.65 5.86 -14.69
CA LEU A 59 4.96 7.08 -15.12
C LEU A 59 4.61 6.94 -16.59
N VAL A 60 3.32 6.99 -16.89
CA VAL A 60 2.80 6.88 -18.27
C VAL A 60 2.23 8.22 -18.70
N GLU A 61 2.83 8.82 -19.73
CA GLU A 61 2.37 10.06 -20.35
C GLU A 61 2.07 9.81 -21.83
N GLY A 62 0.79 9.67 -22.16
CA GLY A 62 0.38 9.28 -23.50
C GLY A 62 0.92 7.90 -23.88
N THR A 63 1.80 7.84 -24.87
CA THR A 63 2.47 6.59 -25.32
C THR A 63 3.84 6.38 -24.69
N LYS A 64 4.34 7.32 -23.91
CA LYS A 64 5.65 7.22 -23.25
C LYS A 64 5.50 6.64 -21.86
N SER A 65 6.29 5.62 -21.55
CA SER A 65 6.41 5.05 -20.21
C SER A 65 7.83 5.18 -19.70
N GLN A 66 7.97 5.59 -18.44
CA GLN A 66 9.25 5.72 -17.74
C GLN A 66 9.16 5.04 -16.37
N ILE A 67 10.12 4.16 -16.09
CA ILE A 67 10.20 3.45 -14.82
C ILE A 67 11.26 4.10 -13.94
N HIS A 68 10.87 4.48 -12.74
CA HIS A 68 11.74 5.10 -11.77
C HIS A 68 11.80 4.28 -10.48
N THR A 69 13.02 4.13 -9.94
CA THR A 69 13.20 3.53 -8.62
C THR A 69 13.17 4.63 -7.57
N VAL A 70 12.29 4.48 -6.58
CA VAL A 70 12.14 5.40 -5.44
C VAL A 70 12.38 4.66 -4.13
N THR A 71 12.99 5.35 -3.17
CA THR A 71 13.08 4.88 -1.80
C THR A 71 12.02 5.56 -0.96
N LEU A 72 11.15 4.76 -0.37
CA LEU A 72 10.07 5.18 0.52
C LEU A 72 10.49 4.90 1.96
N ARG A 73 10.31 5.87 2.85
CA ARG A 73 10.42 5.70 4.31
C ARG A 73 9.16 6.28 4.94
N ILE A 74 8.57 5.52 5.83
CA ILE A 74 7.36 5.93 6.57
C ILE A 74 7.66 5.79 8.06
N GLU A 75 7.46 6.85 8.80
CA GLU A 75 7.25 6.82 10.25
C GLU A 75 5.75 7.00 10.48
N ARG A 76 5.11 5.94 11.00
CA ARG A 76 3.66 5.81 10.99
C ARG A 76 2.97 6.96 11.71
N GLY A 77 2.02 7.58 11.01
CA GLY A 77 1.26 8.73 11.51
C GLY A 77 2.04 10.04 11.62
N GLN A 78 3.33 10.07 11.25
CA GLN A 78 4.19 11.23 11.45
C GLN A 78 4.80 11.75 10.16
N THR A 79 5.51 10.89 9.42
CA THR A 79 6.28 11.36 8.27
C THR A 79 6.33 10.32 7.17
N ILE A 80 6.13 10.75 5.94
CA ILE A 80 6.43 10.01 4.73
C ILE A 80 7.56 10.73 4.02
N TRP A 81 8.62 9.99 3.71
CA TRP A 81 9.79 10.48 3.00
C TRP A 81 10.01 9.68 1.73
N ILE A 82 10.06 10.35 0.59
CA ILE A 82 10.27 9.75 -0.73
C ILE A 82 11.52 10.35 -1.36
N ASN A 83 12.45 9.48 -1.76
CA ASN A 83 13.61 9.84 -2.56
C ASN A 83 13.51 9.18 -3.93
N ALA A 84 13.58 9.99 -4.98
CA ALA A 84 13.56 9.54 -6.37
C ALA A 84 14.81 10.01 -7.13
N PHE A 85 15.10 9.37 -8.26
CA PHE A 85 16.14 9.77 -9.19
C PHE A 85 17.50 10.03 -8.53
N LEU A 86 18.06 9.03 -7.85
CA LEU A 86 19.37 9.16 -7.19
C LEU A 86 19.43 10.36 -6.21
N ASN A 87 18.37 10.60 -5.45
CA ASN A 87 18.22 11.73 -4.54
C ASN A 87 18.09 13.11 -5.22
N MET A 88 17.80 13.15 -6.51
CA MET A 88 17.56 14.44 -7.20
C MET A 88 16.18 15.00 -6.85
N VAL A 89 15.17 14.16 -6.63
CA VAL A 89 13.85 14.57 -6.17
C VAL A 89 13.60 14.00 -4.78
N ARG A 90 13.20 14.86 -3.86
CA ARG A 90 12.88 14.52 -2.47
C ARG A 90 11.52 15.09 -2.10
N ILE A 91 10.69 14.25 -1.49
CA ILE A 91 9.38 14.66 -0.99
C ILE A 91 9.31 14.26 0.47
N LYS A 92 8.86 15.19 1.31
CA LYS A 92 8.54 14.97 2.72
C LYS A 92 7.09 15.37 2.93
N ILE A 93 6.31 14.45 3.50
CA ILE A 93 4.90 14.68 3.83
C ILE A 93 4.74 14.45 5.33
N THR A 94 4.15 15.40 6.01
CA THR A 94 3.74 15.35 7.42
C THR A 94 2.23 15.57 7.51
N PRO A 95 1.58 15.39 8.65
CA PRO A 95 0.15 15.67 8.80
C PRO A 95 -0.26 17.10 8.39
N GLU A 96 0.65 18.08 8.52
CA GLU A 96 0.38 19.49 8.26
C GLU A 96 0.93 19.99 6.93
N LYS A 97 2.01 19.37 6.41
CA LYS A 97 2.79 19.92 5.32
C LYS A 97 3.19 18.92 4.25
N VAL A 98 3.29 19.41 3.03
CA VAL A 98 3.92 18.74 1.90
C VAL A 98 5.09 19.59 1.45
N GLN A 99 6.27 19.00 1.44
CA GLN A 99 7.50 19.65 1.01
C GLN A 99 8.13 18.83 -0.12
N MET A 100 8.53 19.48 -1.18
CA MET A 100 9.22 18.84 -2.31
C MET A 100 10.43 19.68 -2.72
N TYR A 101 11.49 19.01 -3.07
CA TYR A 101 12.67 19.62 -3.66
C TYR A 101 13.11 18.82 -4.89
N ASN A 102 13.18 19.48 -6.04
CA ASN A 102 13.65 18.92 -7.29
C ASN A 102 14.93 19.63 -7.74
N LYS A 103 16.06 18.92 -7.67
CA LYS A 103 17.37 19.44 -8.10
C LYS A 103 17.50 19.54 -9.61
N LEU A 104 16.77 18.73 -10.37
CA LEU A 104 16.85 18.73 -11.85
C LEU A 104 16.35 20.06 -12.38
N ASP A 105 15.19 20.50 -11.90
CA ASP A 105 14.54 21.74 -12.35
C ASP A 105 14.84 22.94 -11.44
N ARG A 106 15.60 22.72 -10.36
CA ARG A 106 15.91 23.73 -9.32
C ARG A 106 14.63 24.35 -8.72
N THR A 107 13.60 23.51 -8.55
CA THR A 107 12.31 23.90 -7.98
C THR A 107 12.13 23.33 -6.58
N TYR A 108 11.34 24.02 -5.78
CA TYR A 108 10.89 23.52 -4.49
C TYR A 108 9.42 23.88 -4.28
N PHE A 109 8.77 23.10 -3.43
CA PHE A 109 7.44 23.34 -2.93
C PHE A 109 7.45 23.19 -1.41
N ASP A 110 6.84 24.11 -0.69
CA ASP A 110 6.59 24.05 0.76
C ASP A 110 5.18 24.61 1.00
N GLY A 111 4.23 23.72 1.30
CA GLY A 111 2.84 24.10 1.48
C GLY A 111 2.07 22.99 2.22
N ASP A 112 0.77 23.18 2.24
CA ASP A 112 -0.18 22.20 2.78
C ASP A 112 -0.74 21.30 1.66
N PHE A 113 -1.82 20.57 1.97
CA PHE A 113 -2.48 19.70 1.01
C PHE A 113 -3.38 20.41 0.01
N SER A 114 -3.61 21.73 0.14
CA SER A 114 -4.56 22.47 -0.69
C SER A 114 -4.25 22.36 -2.18
N LEU A 115 -2.98 22.57 -2.56
CA LEU A 115 -2.57 22.45 -3.97
C LEU A 115 -2.85 21.06 -4.56
N ILE A 116 -2.61 20.00 -3.78
CA ILE A 116 -2.88 18.63 -4.22
C ILE A 116 -4.39 18.40 -4.30
N ASN A 117 -5.14 18.92 -3.33
CA ASN A 117 -6.59 18.80 -3.27
C ASN A 117 -7.26 19.52 -4.43
N ASP A 118 -6.80 20.73 -4.77
CA ASP A 118 -7.29 21.51 -5.90
C ASP A 118 -7.01 20.82 -7.23
N PHE A 119 -5.81 20.23 -7.37
CA PHE A 119 -5.43 19.51 -8.58
C PHE A 119 -6.22 18.21 -8.77
N LEU A 120 -6.44 17.47 -7.69
CA LEU A 120 -7.14 16.17 -7.74
C LEU A 120 -8.65 16.29 -7.57
N GLY A 121 -9.17 17.45 -7.17
CA GLY A 121 -10.59 17.66 -6.88
C GLY A 121 -11.12 16.85 -5.71
N VAL A 122 -10.25 16.39 -4.81
CA VAL A 122 -10.60 15.60 -3.62
C VAL A 122 -9.83 16.08 -2.41
N GLU A 123 -10.49 16.08 -1.24
CA GLU A 123 -9.85 16.41 0.03
C GLU A 123 -8.99 15.24 0.51
N LEU A 124 -7.69 15.32 0.25
CA LEU A 124 -6.70 14.38 0.78
C LEU A 124 -6.10 14.92 2.08
N LYS A 125 -5.77 13.98 2.97
CA LYS A 125 -5.03 14.19 4.21
C LYS A 125 -3.84 13.25 4.25
N PHE A 126 -2.90 13.50 5.14
CA PHE A 126 -1.76 12.62 5.38
C PHE A 126 -2.15 11.14 5.46
N SER A 127 -3.17 10.82 6.26
CA SER A 127 -3.63 9.43 6.44
C SER A 127 -4.14 8.78 5.15
N HIS A 128 -4.69 9.54 4.21
CA HIS A 128 -5.13 9.00 2.93
C HIS A 128 -3.93 8.60 2.07
N ILE A 129 -2.86 9.41 2.07
CA ILE A 129 -1.62 9.12 1.34
C ILE A 129 -0.88 7.94 2.01
N GLU A 130 -0.80 7.94 3.34
CA GLU A 130 -0.19 6.85 4.10
C GLU A 130 -0.90 5.53 3.81
N ASN A 131 -2.23 5.49 3.89
CA ASN A 131 -3.02 4.30 3.60
C ASN A 131 -2.81 3.80 2.16
N LEU A 132 -2.80 4.72 1.18
CA LEU A 132 -2.53 4.37 -0.22
C LEU A 132 -1.17 3.69 -0.39
N LEU A 133 -0.12 4.24 0.22
CA LEU A 133 1.24 3.70 0.12
C LEU A 133 1.42 2.37 0.86
N LEU A 134 0.59 2.10 1.87
CA LEU A 134 0.58 0.86 2.63
C LEU A 134 -0.37 -0.21 2.05
N GLY A 135 -1.13 0.12 1.00
CA GLY A 135 -2.16 -0.77 0.45
C GLY A 135 -3.39 -0.90 1.35
N ASP A 136 -3.56 0.01 2.30
CA ASP A 136 -4.76 0.11 3.12
C ASP A 136 -5.86 0.87 2.38
N ALA A 137 -7.11 0.77 2.86
CA ALA A 137 -8.22 1.54 2.32
C ALA A 137 -7.96 3.05 2.48
N ILE A 138 -7.89 3.79 1.37
CA ILE A 138 -7.59 5.23 1.36
C ILE A 138 -8.58 5.99 2.22
N PHE A 139 -9.87 5.74 2.02
CA PHE A 139 -10.94 6.36 2.80
C PHE A 139 -11.46 5.38 3.85
N SER A 140 -11.52 5.85 5.10
CA SER A 140 -12.15 5.09 6.19
C SER A 140 -13.66 5.06 5.99
N HIS A 141 -14.18 3.96 5.48
CA HIS A 141 -15.61 3.77 5.35
C HIS A 141 -16.18 3.03 6.58
N LYS A 142 -17.31 3.52 7.09
CA LYS A 142 -18.12 2.76 8.03
C LYS A 142 -18.54 1.45 7.35
N PHE A 143 -18.44 0.33 8.05
CA PHE A 143 -18.74 -1.02 7.53
C PHE A 143 -20.06 -1.13 6.75
N ASN A 144 -21.06 -0.31 7.10
CA ASN A 144 -22.37 -0.29 6.46
C ASN A 144 -22.40 0.51 5.14
N ALA A 145 -21.34 1.22 4.81
CA ALA A 145 -21.26 2.06 3.62
C ALA A 145 -20.67 1.32 2.41
N LEU A 146 -20.19 0.09 2.59
CA LEU A 146 -19.65 -0.73 1.51
C LEU A 146 -20.62 -1.83 1.09
N LYS A 147 -20.64 -2.14 -0.20
CA LYS A 147 -21.32 -3.29 -0.79
C LYS A 147 -20.27 -4.20 -1.45
N GLN A 148 -20.51 -5.50 -1.41
CA GLN A 148 -19.69 -6.46 -2.12
C GLN A 148 -20.07 -6.47 -3.59
N GLN A 149 -19.06 -6.55 -4.45
CA GLN A 149 -19.20 -6.73 -5.90
C GLN A 149 -18.54 -8.05 -6.29
N GLN A 150 -19.07 -8.72 -7.33
CA GLN A 150 -18.42 -9.92 -7.84
C GLN A 150 -17.10 -9.59 -8.52
N HIS A 151 -16.06 -10.35 -8.19
CA HIS A 151 -14.76 -10.28 -8.83
C HIS A 151 -14.16 -11.69 -8.92
N PRO A 152 -13.52 -12.08 -10.04
CA PRO A 152 -13.11 -13.46 -10.29
C PRO A 152 -12.04 -13.99 -9.34
N ILE A 153 -11.15 -13.13 -8.85
CA ILE A 153 -9.95 -13.53 -8.12
C ILE A 153 -9.77 -12.83 -6.76
N SER A 154 -10.67 -11.94 -6.37
CA SER A 154 -10.53 -11.14 -5.14
C SER A 154 -11.89 -10.82 -4.55
N TYR A 155 -11.91 -10.44 -3.27
CA TYR A 155 -13.08 -9.80 -2.69
C TYR A 155 -13.10 -8.34 -3.13
N ALA A 156 -14.14 -7.92 -3.86
CA ALA A 156 -14.30 -6.55 -4.31
C ALA A 156 -15.35 -5.86 -3.45
N LEU A 157 -15.00 -4.70 -2.91
CA LEU A 157 -15.88 -3.85 -2.10
C LEU A 157 -15.97 -2.47 -2.73
N THR A 158 -17.18 -1.96 -2.89
CA THR A 158 -17.43 -0.62 -3.40
C THR A 158 -18.24 0.19 -2.39
N PRO A 159 -18.01 1.50 -2.26
CA PRO A 159 -18.90 2.39 -1.54
C PRO A 159 -20.31 2.32 -2.13
N LYS A 160 -21.33 2.38 -1.26
CA LYS A 160 -22.73 2.47 -1.71
C LYS A 160 -23.01 3.78 -2.45
N GLN A 161 -22.30 4.84 -2.07
CA GLN A 161 -22.28 6.13 -2.73
C GLN A 161 -20.88 6.37 -3.26
N GLN A 162 -20.74 6.47 -4.58
CA GLN A 162 -19.47 6.79 -5.24
C GLN A 162 -19.26 8.30 -5.26
N ASN A 163 -18.01 8.73 -5.40
CA ASN A 163 -17.67 10.12 -5.63
C ASN A 163 -18.10 10.51 -7.05
N ARG A 164 -18.40 11.80 -7.27
CA ARG A 164 -18.78 12.30 -8.61
C ARG A 164 -17.60 12.32 -9.59
N LEU A 165 -16.38 12.41 -9.08
CA LEU A 165 -15.17 12.58 -9.89
C LEU A 165 -14.45 11.26 -10.16
N PHE A 166 -14.63 10.24 -9.32
CA PHE A 166 -13.95 8.94 -9.49
C PHE A 166 -14.70 7.81 -8.78
N ASP A 167 -14.57 6.62 -9.32
CA ASP A 167 -15.08 5.40 -8.72
C ASP A 167 -14.03 4.74 -7.85
N VAL A 168 -14.44 4.27 -6.68
CA VAL A 168 -13.57 3.56 -5.74
C VAL A 168 -13.93 2.08 -5.72
N LEU A 169 -12.94 1.23 -5.95
CA LEU A 169 -13.02 -0.22 -5.85
C LEU A 169 -11.88 -0.72 -4.99
N TYR A 170 -12.21 -1.38 -3.88
CA TYR A 170 -11.22 -2.06 -3.04
C TYR A 170 -11.15 -3.53 -3.42
N LEU A 171 -9.99 -4.00 -3.84
CA LEU A 171 -9.68 -5.41 -4.06
C LEU A 171 -8.91 -5.94 -2.84
N ILE A 172 -9.44 -6.99 -2.20
CA ILE A 172 -8.93 -7.58 -0.95
C ILE A 172 -8.72 -9.09 -1.14
#